data_680e476829d7f87a482456b1720d2b09
#
_entry.id   680e476829d7f87a482456b1720d2b09
#
_cell.length_a   1.000
_cell.length_b   1.000
_cell.length_c   1.000
_cell.angle_alpha   90.00
_cell.angle_beta   90.00
_cell.angle_gamma   90.00
#
_symmetry.space_group_name_H-M   'P 1'
#
loop_
_entity.id
_entity.type
_entity.pdbx_description
1 polymer ?
#
loop_
_entity_poly.entity_id
_entity_poly.type
_entity_poly.pdbx_seq_one_letter_code
_entity_poly.pdbx_strand_id
1 'polypeptide(L)' 'MMGFVASCIEDAAEKLGLDYTEVYERMKAVGLIESYIILHYDVLHTESRANVTAGIIDTLKRWEEKQ' A
#
# COMPACT_ATOMS: atom_id res chain seq x y z
N MET A 1 2.47 -8.14 -11.90
CA MET A 1 1.53 -7.49 -10.97
C MET A 1 1.70 -7.93 -9.52
N MET A 2 1.75 -9.22 -9.29
CA MET A 2 1.96 -9.74 -7.92
C MET A 2 3.23 -9.17 -7.28
N GLY A 3 4.33 -9.12 -8.05
CA GLY A 3 5.57 -8.57 -7.53
C GLY A 3 5.48 -7.11 -7.13
N PHE A 4 4.72 -6.33 -7.89
CA PHE A 4 4.55 -4.91 -7.58
C PHE A 4 3.77 -4.73 -6.28
N VAL A 5 2.68 -5.47 -6.12
CA VAL A 5 1.87 -5.38 -4.91
C VAL A 5 2.68 -5.79 -3.69
N ALA A 6 3.42 -6.89 -3.80
CA ALA A 6 4.26 -7.37 -2.72
C ALA A 6 5.31 -6.33 -2.34
N SER A 7 5.94 -5.70 -3.33
CA SER A 7 6.93 -4.65 -3.08
C SER A 7 6.32 -3.47 -2.36
N CYS A 8 5.10 -3.07 -2.74
CA CYS A 8 4.42 -1.97 -2.09
C CYS A 8 4.18 -2.27 -0.61
N ILE A 9 3.75 -3.50 -0.32
CA ILE A 9 3.48 -3.91 1.05
C ILE A 9 4.77 -3.96 1.86
N GLU A 10 5.84 -4.51 1.27
CA GLU A 10 7.14 -4.58 1.93
C GLU A 10 7.68 -3.19 2.27
N ASP A 11 7.60 -2.27 1.31
CA ASP A 11 8.09 -0.92 1.50
C ASP A 11 7.30 -0.20 2.60
N ALA A 12 5.98 -0.37 2.59
CA ALA A 12 5.13 0.24 3.61
C ALA A 12 5.43 -0.35 4.99
N ALA A 13 5.62 -1.66 5.06
CA ALA A 13 5.93 -2.33 6.32
C ALA A 13 7.25 -1.83 6.89
N GLU A 14 8.26 -1.70 6.06
CA GLU A 14 9.56 -1.21 6.47
C GLU A 14 9.46 0.23 6.99
N LYS A 15 8.74 1.07 6.27
CA LYS A 15 8.57 2.47 6.64
C LYS A 15 7.82 2.62 7.96
N LEU A 16 6.84 1.76 8.20
CA LEU A 16 6.03 1.80 9.41
C LEU A 16 6.65 1.03 10.57
N GLY A 17 7.68 0.24 10.31
CA GLY A 17 8.30 -0.59 11.34
C GLY A 17 7.42 -1.75 11.77
N LEU A 18 6.62 -2.27 10.84
CA LEU A 18 5.69 -3.37 11.11
C LEU A 18 6.03 -4.59 10.27
N ASP A 19 5.46 -5.74 10.64
CA ASP A 19 5.61 -6.95 9.86
C ASP A 19 4.81 -6.85 8.56
N TYR A 20 5.32 -7.50 7.51
CA TYR A 20 4.64 -7.58 6.24
C TYR A 20 3.20 -8.06 6.41
N THR A 21 3.01 -9.13 7.16
CA THR A 21 1.69 -9.72 7.36
C THR A 21 0.71 -8.74 8.00
N GLU A 22 1.18 -7.98 8.97
CA GLU A 22 0.33 -7.00 9.65
C GLU A 22 -0.13 -5.92 8.69
N VAL A 23 0.80 -5.38 7.88
CA VAL A 23 0.45 -4.35 6.91
C VAL A 23 -0.49 -4.91 5.84
N TYR A 24 -0.23 -6.13 5.39
CA TYR A 24 -1.09 -6.79 4.41
C TYR A 24 -2.52 -6.91 4.93
N GLU A 25 -2.68 -7.36 6.18
CA GLU A 25 -4.01 -7.51 6.78
C GLU A 25 -4.73 -6.18 6.90
N ARG A 26 -4.02 -5.14 7.28
CA ARG A 26 -4.60 -3.81 7.40
C ARG A 26 -5.07 -3.29 6.04
N MET A 27 -4.25 -3.45 5.02
CA MET A 27 -4.60 -3.03 3.67
C MET A 27 -5.80 -3.81 3.14
N LYS A 28 -5.81 -5.12 3.40
CA LYS A 28 -6.90 -5.98 2.96
C LYS A 28 -8.22 -5.56 3.61
N ALA A 29 -8.16 -5.23 4.91
CA ALA A 29 -9.36 -4.85 5.67
C ALA A 29 -10.06 -3.63 5.09
N VAL A 30 -9.30 -2.68 4.56
CA VAL A 30 -9.88 -1.46 3.98
C VAL A 30 -10.02 -1.54 2.46
N GLY A 31 -9.61 -2.67 1.85
CA GLY A 31 -9.70 -2.84 0.40
C GLY A 31 -8.68 -2.04 -0.38
N LEU A 32 -7.60 -1.61 0.25
CA LEU A 32 -6.61 -0.75 -0.38
C LEU A 32 -5.87 -1.45 -1.52
N ILE A 33 -5.60 -2.74 -1.39
CA ILE A 33 -4.86 -3.47 -2.42
C ILE A 33 -5.61 -3.41 -3.76
N GLU A 34 -6.89 -3.72 -3.76
CA GLU A 34 -7.67 -3.74 -5.00
C GLU A 34 -8.15 -2.36 -5.42
N SER A 35 -8.59 -1.54 -4.47
CA SER A 35 -9.19 -0.26 -4.78
C SER A 35 -8.20 0.88 -4.94
N TYR A 36 -6.94 0.66 -4.59
CA TYR A 36 -5.91 1.69 -4.74
C TYR A 36 -4.73 1.18 -5.55
N ILE A 37 -4.04 0.14 -5.06
CA ILE A 37 -2.81 -0.32 -5.70
C ILE A 37 -3.06 -0.91 -7.08
N ILE A 38 -3.98 -1.85 -7.19
CA ILE A 38 -4.26 -2.50 -8.47
C ILE A 38 -4.98 -1.54 -9.42
N LEU A 39 -5.94 -0.80 -8.90
CA LEU A 39 -6.71 0.15 -9.71
C LEU A 39 -5.82 1.23 -10.34
N HIS A 40 -4.83 1.70 -9.60
CA HIS A 40 -3.94 2.76 -10.06
C HIS A 40 -2.57 2.25 -10.51
N TYR A 41 -2.48 0.97 -10.82
CA TYR A 41 -1.21 0.36 -11.20
C TYR A 41 -0.49 1.13 -12.32
N ASP A 42 -1.24 1.54 -13.34
CA ASP A 42 -0.66 2.26 -14.49
C ASP A 42 0.06 3.53 -14.08
N VAL A 43 -0.45 4.21 -13.07
CA VAL A 43 0.15 5.45 -12.58
C VAL A 43 1.25 5.13 -11.58
N LEU A 44 0.97 4.24 -10.64
CA LEU A 44 1.89 3.95 -9.55
C LEU A 44 3.22 3.35 -10.02
N HIS A 45 3.19 2.49 -11.03
CA HIS A 45 4.42 1.82 -11.44
C HIS A 45 5.40 2.76 -12.16
N THR A 46 4.93 3.97 -12.54
CA THR A 46 5.80 4.97 -13.16
C THR A 46 6.36 5.96 -12.15
N GLU A 47 5.88 5.93 -10.91
CA GLU A 47 6.35 6.82 -9.85
C GLU A 47 7.55 6.22 -9.13
N SER A 48 8.27 7.07 -8.40
CA SER A 48 9.38 6.57 -7.59
C SER A 48 8.82 5.77 -6.43
N ARG A 49 9.61 4.79 -5.95
CA ARG A 49 9.15 3.94 -4.85
C ARG A 49 8.84 4.75 -3.60
N ALA A 50 9.65 5.77 -3.33
CA ALA A 50 9.42 6.61 -2.15
C ALA A 50 8.06 7.33 -2.23
N ASN A 51 7.73 7.88 -3.40
CA ASN A 51 6.45 8.55 -3.59
C ASN A 51 5.28 7.57 -3.47
N VAL A 52 5.43 6.40 -4.06
CA VAL A 52 4.38 5.38 -4.01
C VAL A 52 4.15 4.94 -2.57
N THR A 53 5.23 4.66 -1.84
CA THR A 53 5.12 4.21 -0.46
C THR A 53 4.45 5.27 0.43
N ALA A 54 4.88 6.52 0.28
CA ALA A 54 4.29 7.62 1.06
C ALA A 54 2.79 7.75 0.79
N GLY A 55 2.40 7.66 -0.48
CA GLY A 55 1.00 7.74 -0.87
C GLY A 55 0.17 6.59 -0.33
N ILE A 56 0.74 5.39 -0.36
CA ILE A 56 0.06 4.21 0.14
C ILE A 56 -0.18 4.32 1.65
N ILE A 57 0.84 4.72 2.39
CA ILE A 57 0.72 4.85 3.84
C ILE A 57 -0.30 5.92 4.20
N ASP A 58 -0.26 7.07 3.52
CA ASP A 58 -1.21 8.13 3.76
C ASP A 58 -2.64 7.68 3.47
N THR A 59 -2.83 6.98 2.35
CA THR A 59 -4.15 6.47 1.97
C THR A 59 -4.64 5.43 2.97
N LEU A 60 -3.75 4.55 3.42
CA LEU A 60 -4.12 3.53 4.39
C LEU A 60 -4.65 4.17 5.68
N LYS A 61 -3.94 5.18 6.18
CA LYS A 61 -4.35 5.86 7.40
C LYS A 61 -5.71 6.55 7.24
N ARG A 62 -5.91 7.20 6.10
CA ARG A 62 -7.18 7.87 5.83
C ARG A 62 -8.34 6.89 5.78
N TRP A 63 -8.14 5.77 5.09
CA TRP A 63 -9.20 4.77 4.94
C TRP A 63 -9.50 4.07 6.25
N GLU A 64 -8.50 3.89 7.10
CA GLU A 64 -8.71 3.30 8.42
C GLU A 64 -9.51 4.24 9.33
N GLU A 65 -9.30 5.54 9.20
CA GLU A 65 -10.02 6.52 9.99
C GLU A 65 -11.51 6.57 9.67
N LYS A 66 -11.88 6.17 8.47
CA LYS A 66 -13.27 6.21 8.02
C LYS A 66 -14.07 4.98 8.40
N GLN A 67 -13.44 4.02 9.02
CA GLN A 67 -14.11 2.78 9.44
C GLN A 67 -14.50 2.81 10.95
#